data_d2927e8188c5a9072e5eb282b2b9c539
#
_entry.id   d2927e8188c5a9072e5eb282b2b9c539
#
_cell.length_a   1.000
_cell.length_b   1.000
_cell.length_c   1.000
_cell.angle_alpha   90.00
_cell.angle_beta   90.00
_cell.angle_gamma   90.00
#
_symmetry.space_group_name_H-M   'P 1'
#
loop_
_entity.id
_entity.type
_entity.pdbx_description
1 polymer ?
#
loop_
_entity_poly.entity_id
_entity_poly.type
_entity_poly.pdbx_seq_one_letter_code
_entity_poly.pdbx_strand_id
1 'polypeptide(L)'
;RSEAEVLADMSITCESDITTAANRILHDLGPQVVIIKGGHIGEDATDYAFTRDGHVRTWTSPKYDTVHTHGTGCTFSAVITAELAKGRDVMDAIGIAKDYIALAIKYNPALGNGCGPVNHMVYGLLANGTETMDELLKKDERR
;
A
#
# COMPACT_ATOMS: atom_id res chain seq x y z
N ARG A 1 8.41 -6.80 0.77
CA ARG A 1 9.59 -7.26 0.05
C ARG A 1 10.11 -8.57 0.63
N SER A 2 10.41 -8.63 1.92
CA SER A 2 10.98 -9.84 2.56
C SER A 2 10.10 -11.08 2.38
N GLU A 3 8.78 -10.92 2.46
CA GLU A 3 7.84 -12.02 2.19
C GLU A 3 7.88 -12.45 0.72
N ALA A 4 8.03 -11.50 -0.21
CA ALA A 4 8.14 -11.81 -1.63
C ALA A 4 9.45 -12.56 -1.95
N GLU A 5 10.56 -12.21 -1.30
CA GLU A 5 11.84 -12.92 -1.42
C GLU A 5 11.73 -14.38 -0.99
N VAL A 6 11.01 -14.62 0.13
CA VAL A 6 10.76 -15.99 0.62
C VAL A 6 9.84 -16.77 -0.34
N LEU A 7 8.72 -16.15 -0.79
CA LEU A 7 7.75 -16.82 -1.66
C LEU A 7 8.32 -17.12 -3.05
N ALA A 8 9.19 -16.25 -3.56
CA ALA A 8 9.81 -16.38 -4.87
C ALA A 8 11.15 -17.15 -4.83
N ASP A 9 11.65 -17.51 -3.64
CA ASP A 9 12.97 -18.14 -3.42
C ASP A 9 14.07 -17.37 -4.20
N MET A 10 14.13 -16.05 -3.99
CA MET A 10 15.12 -15.17 -4.62
C MET A 10 15.27 -13.86 -3.85
N SER A 11 16.43 -13.20 -3.98
CA SER A 11 16.63 -11.85 -3.45
C SER A 11 16.08 -10.81 -4.41
N ILE A 12 15.55 -9.73 -3.84
CA ILE A 12 15.06 -8.55 -4.58
C ILE A 12 16.01 -7.40 -4.25
N THR A 13 16.85 -7.02 -5.20
CA THR A 13 17.88 -5.99 -5.03
C THR A 13 17.61 -4.76 -5.88
N CYS A 14 16.87 -4.91 -6.96
CA CYS A 14 16.52 -3.85 -7.91
C CYS A 14 15.07 -4.01 -8.40
N GLU A 15 14.59 -3.06 -9.18
CA GLU A 15 13.22 -3.04 -9.67
C GLU A 15 12.91 -4.21 -10.63
N SER A 16 13.88 -4.66 -11.43
CA SER A 16 13.70 -5.82 -12.31
C SER A 16 13.47 -7.12 -11.53
N ASP A 17 14.05 -7.24 -10.33
CA ASP A 17 13.85 -8.39 -9.46
C ASP A 17 12.42 -8.46 -8.93
N ILE A 18 11.76 -7.30 -8.72
CA ILE A 18 10.35 -7.22 -8.31
C ILE A 18 9.46 -7.92 -9.34
N THR A 19 9.66 -7.61 -10.63
CA THR A 19 8.91 -8.24 -11.71
C THR A 19 9.17 -9.75 -11.77
N THR A 20 10.42 -10.16 -11.62
CA THR A 20 10.80 -11.58 -11.63
C THR A 20 10.17 -12.33 -10.46
N ALA A 21 10.25 -11.77 -9.26
CA ALA A 21 9.65 -12.36 -8.05
C ALA A 21 8.12 -12.47 -8.18
N ALA A 22 7.46 -11.40 -8.65
CA ALA A 22 6.02 -11.40 -8.86
C ALA A 22 5.57 -12.49 -9.85
N ASN A 23 6.28 -12.64 -10.97
CA ASN A 23 5.97 -13.66 -11.96
C ASN A 23 6.16 -15.08 -11.42
N ARG A 24 7.23 -15.34 -10.64
CA ARG A 24 7.40 -16.64 -9.95
C ARG A 24 6.22 -16.93 -9.03
N ILE A 25 5.85 -15.98 -8.17
CA ILE A 25 4.71 -16.15 -7.24
C ILE A 25 3.42 -16.42 -8.01
N LEU A 26 3.14 -15.66 -9.09
CA LEU A 26 1.94 -15.84 -9.92
C LEU A 26 1.86 -17.24 -10.55
N HIS A 27 2.99 -17.74 -11.06
CA HIS A 27 3.02 -19.02 -11.79
C HIS A 27 3.15 -20.22 -10.87
N ASP A 28 4.00 -20.15 -9.85
CA ASP A 28 4.32 -21.29 -9.00
C ASP A 28 3.29 -21.50 -7.87
N LEU A 29 2.75 -20.38 -7.32
CA LEU A 29 1.78 -20.44 -6.23
C LEU A 29 0.33 -20.22 -6.67
N GLY A 30 0.10 -19.70 -7.87
CA GLY A 30 -1.19 -19.66 -8.54
C GLY A 30 -2.17 -18.55 -8.13
N PRO A 31 -1.81 -17.44 -7.44
CA PRO A 31 -2.77 -16.36 -7.20
C PRO A 31 -3.15 -15.66 -8.51
N GLN A 32 -4.26 -14.93 -8.51
CA GLN A 32 -4.69 -14.12 -9.66
C GLN A 32 -3.95 -12.78 -9.72
N VAL A 33 -3.61 -12.24 -8.54
CA VAL A 33 -2.92 -10.95 -8.38
C VAL A 33 -1.85 -11.08 -7.30
N VAL A 34 -0.69 -10.52 -7.55
CA VAL A 34 0.40 -10.37 -6.57
C VAL A 34 0.66 -8.89 -6.36
N ILE A 35 0.69 -8.47 -5.10
CA ILE A 35 1.06 -7.11 -4.72
C ILE A 35 2.41 -7.16 -3.99
N ILE A 36 3.42 -6.48 -4.54
CA ILE A 36 4.71 -6.30 -3.90
C ILE A 36 4.83 -4.87 -3.41
N LYS A 37 4.89 -4.71 -2.08
CA LYS A 37 5.03 -3.40 -1.45
C LYS A 37 6.48 -2.95 -1.49
N GLY A 38 6.71 -1.77 -2.11
CA GLY A 38 8.04 -1.26 -2.39
C GLY A 38 8.55 -0.17 -1.44
N GLY A 39 7.94 0.01 -0.27
CA GLY A 39 8.25 1.11 0.68
C GLY A 39 9.70 1.22 1.17
N HIS A 40 10.60 0.36 0.73
CA HIS A 40 12.02 0.36 1.09
C HIS A 40 12.97 0.59 -0.09
N ILE A 41 12.46 0.77 -1.31
CA ILE A 41 13.27 1.00 -2.50
C ILE A 41 12.98 2.43 -3.01
N GLY A 42 14.02 3.25 -3.15
CA GLY A 42 13.90 4.63 -3.63
C GLY A 42 13.43 5.65 -2.58
N GLU A 43 13.19 6.88 -3.01
CA GLU A 43 12.76 8.00 -2.17
C GLU A 43 11.28 7.96 -1.85
N ASP A 44 10.45 7.39 -2.73
CA ASP A 44 9.00 7.25 -2.58
C ASP A 44 8.59 5.83 -2.20
N ALA A 45 7.37 5.71 -1.67
CA ALA A 45 6.74 4.43 -1.37
C ALA A 45 5.90 3.97 -2.57
N THR A 46 6.49 3.17 -3.46
CA THR A 46 5.81 2.61 -4.64
C THR A 46 5.41 1.17 -4.39
N ASP A 47 4.13 0.85 -4.59
CA ASP A 47 3.60 -0.51 -4.55
C ASP A 47 3.28 -0.97 -5.97
N TYR A 48 3.51 -2.25 -6.26
CA TYR A 48 3.36 -2.87 -7.58
C TYR A 48 2.32 -3.98 -7.50
N ALA A 49 1.35 -3.99 -8.41
CA ALA A 49 0.45 -5.12 -8.59
C ALA A 49 0.66 -5.75 -9.96
N PHE A 50 0.73 -7.06 -9.97
CA PHE A 50 0.92 -7.90 -11.15
C PHE A 50 -0.24 -8.86 -11.26
N THR A 51 -0.80 -9.02 -12.44
CA THR A 51 -1.86 -9.98 -12.74
C THR A 51 -1.35 -11.13 -13.59
N ARG A 52 -2.09 -12.22 -13.58
CA ARG A 52 -1.74 -13.43 -14.34
C ARG A 52 -1.78 -13.26 -15.84
N ASP A 53 -2.59 -12.32 -16.34
CA ASP A 53 -2.70 -11.93 -17.74
C ASP A 53 -1.64 -10.92 -18.20
N GLY A 54 -0.68 -10.60 -17.30
CA GLY A 54 0.49 -9.77 -17.61
C GLY A 54 0.28 -8.27 -17.42
N HIS A 55 -0.86 -7.83 -16.87
CA HIS A 55 -1.03 -6.42 -16.51
C HIS A 55 -0.21 -6.07 -15.27
N VAL A 56 0.41 -4.89 -15.31
CA VAL A 56 1.16 -4.31 -14.20
C VAL A 56 0.62 -2.92 -13.91
N ARG A 57 0.34 -2.62 -12.65
CA ARG A 57 -0.03 -1.28 -12.19
C ARG A 57 0.76 -0.89 -10.95
N THR A 58 1.13 0.37 -10.87
CA THR A 58 1.90 0.92 -9.74
C THR A 58 1.14 2.06 -9.09
N TRP A 59 1.34 2.23 -7.78
CA TRP A 59 0.84 3.36 -7.01
C TRP A 59 1.99 3.89 -6.16
N THR A 60 2.24 5.18 -6.27
CA THR A 60 3.31 5.87 -5.55
C THR A 60 2.70 6.86 -4.57
N SER A 61 3.24 6.90 -3.37
CA SER A 61 2.93 7.92 -2.37
C SER A 61 4.22 8.45 -1.74
N PRO A 62 4.22 9.68 -1.22
CA PRO A 62 5.36 10.20 -0.47
C PRO A 62 5.69 9.29 0.72
N LYS A 63 6.98 9.19 1.04
CA LYS A 63 7.41 8.67 2.34
C LYS A 63 7.26 9.76 3.39
N TYR A 64 6.62 9.41 4.49
CA TYR A 64 6.51 10.30 5.64
C TYR A 64 7.62 9.96 6.63
N ASP A 65 8.29 11.00 7.14
CA ASP A 65 9.31 10.85 8.19
C ASP A 65 8.63 10.59 9.54
N THR A 66 8.34 9.33 9.79
CA THR A 66 7.70 8.87 11.03
C THR A 66 8.08 7.44 11.36
N VAL A 67 8.18 7.16 12.65
CA VAL A 67 8.33 5.79 13.18
C VAL A 67 6.99 5.09 13.40
N HIS A 68 5.87 5.83 13.33
CA HIS A 68 4.53 5.33 13.63
C HIS A 68 3.91 4.65 12.41
N THR A 69 4.41 3.47 12.07
CA THR A 69 3.99 2.68 10.91
C THR A 69 3.42 1.30 11.27
N HIS A 70 3.24 1.03 12.57
CA HIS A 70 2.70 -0.26 13.02
C HIS A 70 1.27 -0.47 12.50
N GLY A 71 1.01 -1.65 11.95
CA GLY A 71 -0.30 -2.01 11.40
C GLY A 71 -0.52 -1.62 9.94
N THR A 72 0.45 -1.00 9.28
CA THR A 72 0.33 -0.61 7.85
C THR A 72 -0.08 -1.77 6.96
N GLY A 73 0.61 -2.91 7.04
CA GLY A 73 0.32 -4.08 6.20
C GLY A 73 -1.07 -4.68 6.46
N CYS A 74 -1.40 -4.88 7.74
CA CYS A 74 -2.70 -5.41 8.15
C CYS A 74 -3.85 -4.50 7.70
N THR A 75 -3.70 -3.18 7.88
CA THR A 75 -4.71 -2.21 7.48
C THR A 75 -4.87 -2.15 5.96
N PHE A 76 -3.77 -2.18 5.21
CA PHE A 76 -3.79 -2.23 3.75
C PHE A 76 -4.60 -3.44 3.25
N SER A 77 -4.30 -4.64 3.76
CA SER A 77 -5.02 -5.87 3.40
C SER A 77 -6.50 -5.82 3.78
N ALA A 78 -6.82 -5.27 4.97
CA ALA A 78 -8.20 -5.13 5.43
C ALA A 78 -9.02 -4.18 4.54
N VAL A 79 -8.43 -3.05 4.12
CA VAL A 79 -9.10 -2.11 3.20
C VAL A 79 -9.35 -2.76 1.84
N ILE A 80 -8.36 -3.45 1.26
CA ILE A 80 -8.56 -4.19 -0.01
C ILE A 80 -9.71 -5.18 0.14
N THR A 81 -9.71 -5.98 1.21
CA THR A 81 -10.77 -6.98 1.46
C THR A 81 -12.15 -6.32 1.55
N ALA A 82 -12.25 -5.19 2.27
CA ALA A 82 -13.51 -4.47 2.42
C ALA A 82 -14.01 -3.90 1.08
N GLU A 83 -13.13 -3.35 0.25
CA GLU A 83 -13.50 -2.81 -1.06
C GLU A 83 -13.89 -3.91 -2.06
N LEU A 84 -13.21 -5.05 -2.04
CA LEU A 84 -13.60 -6.22 -2.82
C LEU A 84 -14.98 -6.75 -2.38
N ALA A 85 -15.27 -6.79 -1.08
CA ALA A 85 -16.57 -7.21 -0.55
C ALA A 85 -17.71 -6.25 -0.97
N LYS A 86 -17.40 -4.98 -1.27
CA LYS A 86 -18.35 -4.01 -1.86
C LYS A 86 -18.52 -4.18 -3.37
N GLY A 87 -17.82 -5.14 -4.01
CA GLY A 87 -17.88 -5.41 -5.44
C GLY A 87 -16.99 -4.53 -6.32
N ARG A 88 -15.99 -3.85 -5.74
CA ARG A 88 -15.03 -3.08 -6.52
C ARG A 88 -14.07 -3.98 -7.29
N ASP A 89 -13.57 -3.48 -8.40
CA ASP A 89 -12.43 -4.09 -9.11
C ASP A 89 -11.19 -4.15 -8.21
N VAL A 90 -10.35 -5.16 -8.41
CA VAL A 90 -9.18 -5.39 -7.57
C VAL A 90 -8.16 -4.26 -7.67
N MET A 91 -7.95 -3.69 -8.86
CA MET A 91 -6.99 -2.59 -9.04
C MET A 91 -7.48 -1.30 -8.38
N ASP A 92 -8.79 -1.04 -8.40
CA ASP A 92 -9.39 0.09 -7.70
C ASP A 92 -9.34 -0.10 -6.17
N ALA A 93 -9.60 -1.33 -5.69
CA ALA A 93 -9.48 -1.66 -4.28
C ALA A 93 -8.05 -1.43 -3.74
N ILE A 94 -7.02 -1.81 -4.53
CA ILE A 94 -5.62 -1.57 -4.20
C ILE A 94 -5.31 -0.05 -4.16
N GLY A 95 -5.78 0.71 -5.14
CA GLY A 95 -5.61 2.16 -5.18
C GLY A 95 -6.19 2.84 -3.94
N ILE A 96 -7.45 2.52 -3.60
CA ILE A 96 -8.11 3.03 -2.39
C ILE A 96 -7.33 2.66 -1.13
N ALA A 97 -6.84 1.44 -1.03
CA ALA A 97 -6.03 1.00 0.11
C ALA A 97 -4.70 1.76 0.20
N LYS A 98 -4.08 2.07 -0.94
CA LYS A 98 -2.85 2.88 -0.99
C LYS A 98 -3.09 4.28 -0.46
N ASP A 99 -4.12 4.95 -0.93
CA ASP A 99 -4.49 6.31 -0.49
C ASP A 99 -4.85 6.32 1.00
N TYR A 100 -5.64 5.34 1.44
CA TYR A 100 -5.98 5.21 2.85
C TYR A 100 -4.73 5.10 3.74
N ILE A 101 -3.80 4.20 3.38
CA ILE A 101 -2.58 3.99 4.17
C ILE A 101 -1.68 5.22 4.16
N ALA A 102 -1.54 5.92 3.04
CA ALA A 102 -0.77 7.15 2.98
C ALA A 102 -1.30 8.19 3.97
N LEU A 103 -2.62 8.38 4.01
CA LEU A 103 -3.28 9.27 4.97
C LEU A 103 -3.17 8.76 6.42
N ALA A 104 -3.33 7.45 6.64
CA ALA A 104 -3.23 6.86 7.98
C ALA A 104 -1.83 7.00 8.59
N ILE A 105 -0.78 6.96 7.77
CA ILE A 105 0.59 7.22 8.18
C ILE A 105 0.80 8.73 8.41
N LYS A 106 0.36 9.57 7.47
CA LYS A 106 0.50 11.02 7.55
C LYS A 106 -0.13 11.60 8.82
N TYR A 107 -1.33 11.17 9.15
CA TYR A 107 -2.12 11.62 10.30
C TYR A 107 -2.04 10.64 11.48
N ASN A 108 -0.89 9.97 11.66
CA ASN A 108 -0.72 9.06 12.78
C ASN A 108 -0.90 9.78 14.12
N PRO A 109 -1.42 9.09 15.18
CA PRO A 109 -1.73 9.72 16.45
C PRO A 109 -0.50 9.95 17.34
N ALA A 110 0.69 9.57 16.90
CA ALA A 110 1.96 9.68 17.63
C ALA A 110 1.88 9.08 19.07
N LEU A 111 1.25 7.92 19.21
CA LEU A 111 1.07 7.26 20.50
C LEU A 111 2.24 6.35 20.85
N GLY A 112 2.72 6.47 22.08
CA GLY A 112 3.80 5.65 22.63
C GLY A 112 5.20 6.14 22.25
N ASN A 113 6.22 5.44 22.79
CA ASN A 113 7.63 5.79 22.64
C ASN A 113 8.38 4.88 21.64
N GLY A 114 7.68 4.01 20.93
CA GLY A 114 8.22 3.10 19.93
C GLY A 114 7.55 3.26 18.60
N CYS A 115 7.50 2.18 17.81
CA CYS A 115 6.77 2.12 16.56
C CYS A 115 5.25 2.15 16.85
N GLY A 116 4.67 3.35 16.91
CA GLY A 116 3.25 3.55 17.18
C GLY A 116 2.35 3.19 16.02
N PRO A 117 1.03 3.11 16.23
CA PRO A 117 0.07 2.69 15.24
C PRO A 117 -0.18 3.76 14.17
N VAL A 118 -0.60 3.31 12.98
CA VAL A 118 -1.23 4.18 11.98
C VAL A 118 -2.61 4.64 12.46
N ASN A 119 -3.15 5.71 11.87
CA ASN A 119 -4.46 6.24 12.23
C ASN A 119 -5.59 5.47 11.52
N HIS A 120 -6.24 4.54 12.22
CA HIS A 120 -7.38 3.80 11.68
C HIS A 120 -8.67 4.64 11.56
N MET A 121 -8.70 5.85 12.15
CA MET A 121 -9.86 6.73 12.13
C MET A 121 -9.81 7.77 10.99
N VAL A 122 -8.88 7.63 10.07
CA VAL A 122 -8.69 8.61 8.99
C VAL A 122 -9.95 8.83 8.15
N TYR A 123 -10.76 7.80 7.91
CA TYR A 123 -12.06 7.97 7.25
C TYR A 123 -13.07 8.76 8.10
N GLY A 124 -13.03 8.64 9.41
CA GLY A 124 -13.86 9.46 10.29
C GLY A 124 -13.48 10.94 10.21
N LEU A 125 -12.21 11.26 10.05
CA LEU A 125 -11.75 12.64 9.81
C LEU A 125 -12.24 13.18 8.47
N LEU A 126 -12.33 12.31 7.45
CA LEU A 126 -12.88 12.64 6.12
C LEU A 126 -14.41 12.80 6.15
N ALA A 127 -15.10 11.92 6.88
CA ALA A 127 -16.57 11.88 6.92
C ALA A 127 -17.21 12.97 7.78
N ASN A 128 -16.51 13.46 8.81
CA ASN A 128 -17.06 14.46 9.75
C ASN A 128 -16.98 15.89 9.27
N GLY A 129 -16.65 16.09 8.03
CA GLY A 129 -16.92 17.41 7.69
C GLY A 129 -16.25 17.95 6.58
N THR A 130 -15.85 17.67 5.67
CA THR A 130 -15.55 18.75 4.76
C THR A 130 -14.57 18.44 3.65
N GLU A 131 -13.83 17.38 3.71
CA GLU A 131 -12.83 17.17 2.69
C GLU A 131 -12.91 15.73 2.14
N THR A 132 -12.98 15.62 0.83
CA THR A 132 -12.83 14.34 0.13
C THR A 132 -11.36 13.90 0.20
N MET A 133 -11.10 12.61 -0.01
CA MET A 133 -9.75 12.07 -0.12
C MET A 133 -8.91 12.89 -1.11
N ASP A 134 -9.49 13.24 -2.25
CA ASP A 134 -8.85 14.06 -3.29
C ASP A 134 -8.48 15.47 -2.80
N GLU A 135 -9.30 16.09 -1.96
CA GLU A 135 -9.03 17.43 -1.42
C GLU A 135 -7.89 17.41 -0.41
N LEU A 136 -7.83 16.37 0.43
CA LEU A 136 -6.72 16.18 1.38
C LEU A 136 -5.39 15.88 0.67
N LEU A 137 -5.41 15.08 -0.35
CA LEU A 137 -4.21 14.77 -1.15
C LEU A 137 -3.73 16.03 -1.90
N LYS A 138 -4.64 16.81 -2.50
CA LYS A 138 -4.32 18.06 -3.23
C LYS A 138 -3.82 19.20 -2.36
N LYS A 139 -4.15 19.25 -1.06
CA LYS A 139 -3.61 20.26 -0.14
C LYS A 139 -2.14 20.08 0.15
N ASP A 140 -1.59 18.90 -0.05
CA ASP A 140 -0.18 18.62 0.19
C ASP A 140 0.71 19.07 -0.97
N GLU A 141 0.21 19.04 -2.19
CA GLU A 141 0.95 19.51 -3.38
C GLU A 141 1.20 21.03 -3.40
N ARG A 142 0.61 21.78 -2.47
CA ARG A 142 0.69 23.25 -2.37
C ARG A 142 1.55 23.75 -1.19
N ARG A 143 2.28 22.90 -0.51
CA ARG A 143 3.24 23.24 0.55
C ARG A 143 4.66 22.89 0.16
#